data_9d4a514da599316f96f77c5767aa0e7c
#
_entry.id   9d4a514da599316f96f77c5767aa0e7c
#
_cell.length_a   1.000
_cell.length_b   1.000
_cell.length_c   1.000
_cell.angle_alpha   90.00
_cell.angle_beta   90.00
_cell.angle_gamma   90.00
#
_symmetry.space_group_name_H-M   'P 1'
#
loop_
_entity.id
_entity.type
_entity.pdbx_description
1 polymer ?
#
loop_
_entity_poly.entity_id
_entity_poly.type
_entity_poly.pdbx_seq_one_letter_code
_entity_poly.pdbx_strand_id
1 'polypeptide(L)'
;MIRRKDVMRQSRVKQLCRKSALLWTVCTLILLSGCWDYRYLDKLGVVLALGVDEDPQGKQKLQLTAQVVLPQNVASQSKGGIGGTPVTTFTETGDTLFEAIRKMSAKTSRRLFFSHTQMLIIGEKMARKGIYPLLDLIERNPDIRKDISVVITRGIKARQLLQLTTQMESIPTNQIHEMIEVNQSVYAMNYV
;
A
#
# COMPACT_ATOMS: atom_id res chain seq x y z
N MET A 1 25.86 -3.16 -72.14
CA MET A 1 26.58 -3.16 -70.88
C MET A 1 25.80 -2.51 -69.72
N ILE A 2 24.70 -1.81 -69.93
CA ILE A 2 23.89 -1.05 -69.01
C ILE A 2 22.96 -1.93 -68.14
N ARG A 3 22.39 -2.97 -68.68
CA ARG A 3 21.38 -3.84 -68.03
C ARG A 3 21.87 -4.63 -66.83
N ARG A 4 23.17 -4.92 -66.69
CA ARG A 4 23.75 -5.66 -65.54
C ARG A 4 23.87 -4.81 -64.26
N LYS A 5 24.07 -3.50 -64.37
CA LYS A 5 24.21 -2.57 -63.25
C LYS A 5 22.85 -2.31 -62.53
N ASP A 6 21.79 -2.28 -63.34
CA ASP A 6 20.43 -2.05 -62.83
C ASP A 6 19.89 -3.23 -61.97
N VAL A 7 20.19 -4.46 -62.44
CA VAL A 7 19.82 -5.70 -61.73
C VAL A 7 20.56 -5.80 -60.39
N MET A 8 21.85 -5.45 -60.34
CA MET A 8 22.61 -5.46 -59.08
C MET A 8 22.17 -4.33 -58.13
N ARG A 9 21.74 -3.17 -58.62
CA ARG A 9 21.21 -2.07 -57.82
C ARG A 9 19.84 -2.43 -57.21
N GLN A 10 18.97 -3.08 -57.98
CA GLN A 10 17.67 -3.55 -57.49
C GLN A 10 17.80 -4.64 -56.43
N SER A 11 18.77 -5.56 -56.57
CA SER A 11 19.01 -6.59 -55.53
C SER A 11 19.52 -6.01 -54.23
N ARG A 12 20.40 -5.00 -54.27
CA ARG A 12 20.91 -4.29 -53.06
C ARG A 12 19.81 -3.50 -52.39
N VAL A 13 18.93 -2.80 -53.11
CA VAL A 13 17.79 -2.05 -52.57
C VAL A 13 16.80 -3.00 -51.86
N LYS A 14 16.47 -4.15 -52.50
CA LYS A 14 15.62 -5.16 -51.88
C LYS A 14 16.22 -5.74 -50.57
N GLN A 15 17.54 -5.96 -50.54
CA GLN A 15 18.23 -6.42 -49.33
C GLN A 15 18.25 -5.35 -48.22
N LEU A 16 18.45 -4.09 -48.58
CA LEU A 16 18.39 -2.98 -47.63
C LEU A 16 16.97 -2.82 -47.03
N CYS A 17 15.93 -2.80 -47.87
CA CYS A 17 14.54 -2.76 -47.40
C CYS A 17 14.17 -3.95 -46.52
N ARG A 18 14.67 -5.15 -46.79
CA ARG A 18 14.42 -6.33 -45.97
C ARG A 18 15.12 -6.25 -44.62
N LYS A 19 16.34 -5.72 -44.58
CA LYS A 19 17.09 -5.50 -43.31
C LYS A 19 16.45 -4.40 -42.47
N SER A 20 15.99 -3.28 -43.09
CA SER A 20 15.29 -2.21 -42.35
C SER A 20 13.94 -2.68 -41.84
N ALA A 21 13.18 -3.46 -42.59
CA ALA A 21 11.91 -4.04 -42.13
C ALA A 21 12.14 -5.00 -40.95
N LEU A 22 13.18 -5.82 -40.99
CA LEU A 22 13.54 -6.72 -39.89
C LEU A 22 13.96 -5.97 -38.65
N LEU A 23 14.74 -4.89 -38.81
CA LEU A 23 15.14 -4.02 -37.72
C LEU A 23 13.92 -3.33 -37.04
N TRP A 24 12.97 -2.85 -37.85
CA TRP A 24 11.73 -2.26 -37.39
C TRP A 24 10.86 -3.26 -36.60
N THR A 25 10.74 -4.49 -37.11
CA THR A 25 9.99 -5.55 -36.44
C THR A 25 10.61 -5.92 -35.09
N VAL A 26 11.93 -6.04 -35.01
CA VAL A 26 12.65 -6.31 -33.77
C VAL A 26 12.47 -5.15 -32.76
N CYS A 27 12.58 -3.90 -33.23
CA CYS A 27 12.38 -2.72 -32.40
C CYS A 27 10.94 -2.64 -31.85
N THR A 28 9.94 -2.97 -32.65
CA THR A 28 8.54 -3.01 -32.27
C THR A 28 8.29 -4.12 -31.24
N LEU A 29 8.90 -5.30 -31.39
CA LEU A 29 8.79 -6.39 -30.42
C LEU A 29 9.41 -6.05 -29.07
N ILE A 30 10.53 -5.31 -29.04
CA ILE A 30 11.15 -4.83 -27.80
C ILE A 30 10.26 -3.79 -27.09
N LEU A 31 9.58 -2.92 -27.85
CA LEU A 31 8.67 -1.91 -27.29
C LEU A 31 7.36 -2.50 -26.74
N LEU A 32 6.95 -3.70 -27.17
CA LEU A 32 5.77 -4.40 -26.68
C LEU A 32 5.99 -5.16 -25.36
N SER A 33 7.22 -5.29 -24.86
CA SER A 33 7.52 -6.01 -23.62
C SER A 33 7.17 -5.24 -22.34
N GLY A 34 6.14 -4.38 -22.36
CA GLY A 34 5.85 -3.34 -21.37
C GLY A 34 5.11 -3.72 -20.09
N CYS A 35 4.81 -4.98 -19.76
CA CYS A 35 4.00 -5.31 -18.57
C CYS A 35 4.68 -6.34 -17.64
N TRP A 36 5.89 -6.05 -17.16
CA TRP A 36 6.63 -6.97 -16.29
C TRP A 36 6.19 -6.92 -14.80
N ASP A 37 5.56 -5.84 -14.30
CA ASP A 37 5.17 -5.69 -12.88
C ASP A 37 3.68 -6.01 -12.64
N TYR A 38 3.19 -7.14 -13.13
CA TYR A 38 1.84 -7.61 -12.82
C TYR A 38 1.80 -8.20 -11.40
N ARG A 39 1.01 -7.61 -10.52
CA ARG A 39 0.83 -8.04 -9.12
C ARG A 39 -0.54 -8.68 -8.95
N TYR A 40 -0.56 -9.93 -8.51
CA TYR A 40 -1.80 -10.60 -8.15
C TYR A 40 -2.39 -10.01 -6.88
N LEU A 41 -3.63 -9.57 -6.93
CA LEU A 41 -4.34 -8.96 -5.80
C LEU A 41 -4.53 -9.95 -4.62
N ASP A 42 -4.61 -11.23 -4.91
CA ASP A 42 -4.72 -12.30 -3.93
C ASP A 42 -3.47 -12.51 -3.06
N LYS A 43 -2.31 -12.03 -3.54
CA LYS A 43 -1.03 -12.06 -2.82
C LYS A 43 -0.73 -10.78 -2.04
N LEU A 44 -1.63 -9.80 -2.10
CA LEU A 44 -1.49 -8.54 -1.39
C LEU A 44 -2.26 -8.56 -0.08
N GLY A 45 -1.67 -7.95 0.96
CA GLY A 45 -2.35 -7.55 2.18
C GLY A 45 -2.48 -6.04 2.19
N VAL A 46 -3.68 -5.53 2.00
CA VAL A 46 -3.92 -4.09 1.93
C VAL A 46 -3.94 -3.51 3.33
N VAL A 47 -2.98 -2.64 3.65
CA VAL A 47 -2.89 -1.96 4.94
C VAL A 47 -3.80 -0.76 4.92
N LEU A 48 -4.81 -0.72 5.81
CA LEU A 48 -5.74 0.41 5.95
C LEU A 48 -5.32 1.37 7.06
N ALA A 49 -4.80 0.86 8.16
CA ALA A 49 -4.36 1.70 9.27
C ALA A 49 -3.09 1.17 9.92
N LEU A 50 -2.32 2.09 10.47
CA LEU A 50 -1.13 1.84 11.26
C LEU A 50 -1.35 2.36 12.67
N GLY A 51 -1.11 1.54 13.67
CA GLY A 51 -1.10 1.91 15.09
C GLY A 51 0.30 1.89 15.65
N VAL A 52 0.71 2.96 16.31
CA VAL A 52 2.04 3.08 16.92
C VAL A 52 1.91 3.30 18.41
N ASP A 53 2.40 2.35 19.17
CA ASP A 53 2.46 2.37 20.64
C ASP A 53 3.91 2.32 21.12
N GLU A 54 4.13 2.61 22.38
CA GLU A 54 5.38 2.30 23.07
C GLU A 54 5.53 0.77 23.22
N ASP A 55 6.75 0.25 23.02
CA ASP A 55 6.99 -1.19 23.25
C ASP A 55 6.69 -1.57 24.71
N PRO A 56 5.74 -2.49 24.95
CA PRO A 56 5.36 -2.89 26.29
C PRO A 56 6.48 -3.59 27.09
N GLN A 57 7.47 -4.14 26.40
CA GLN A 57 8.63 -4.79 27.02
C GLN A 57 9.79 -3.81 27.28
N GLY A 58 9.73 -2.61 26.71
CA GLY A 58 10.78 -1.61 26.82
C GLY A 58 12.10 -2.00 26.15
N LYS A 59 12.13 -3.09 25.36
CA LYS A 59 13.32 -3.56 24.66
C LYS A 59 13.61 -2.74 23.40
N GLN A 60 12.57 -2.21 22.79
CA GLN A 60 12.65 -1.36 21.59
C GLN A 60 11.85 -0.06 21.81
N LYS A 61 12.00 0.90 20.89
CA LYS A 61 11.37 2.22 21.06
C LYS A 61 9.88 2.21 20.81
N LEU A 62 9.40 1.38 19.88
CA LEU A 62 7.99 1.37 19.47
C LEU A 62 7.48 -0.04 19.15
N GLN A 63 6.16 -0.16 19.25
CA GLN A 63 5.37 -1.28 18.76
C GLN A 63 4.47 -0.78 17.63
N LEU A 64 4.62 -1.35 16.43
CA LEU A 64 3.78 -1.09 15.27
C LEU A 64 2.72 -2.15 15.13
N THR A 65 1.47 -1.76 14.94
CA THR A 65 0.35 -2.63 14.58
C THR A 65 -0.22 -2.18 13.25
N ALA A 66 -0.29 -3.07 12.26
CA ALA A 66 -0.94 -2.81 11.00
C ALA A 66 -2.28 -3.54 10.93
N GLN A 67 -3.33 -2.85 10.56
CA GLN A 67 -4.62 -3.47 10.20
C GLN A 67 -4.63 -3.73 8.71
N VAL A 68 -4.76 -5.00 8.35
CA VAL A 68 -4.63 -5.49 6.98
C VAL A 68 -5.95 -6.11 6.54
N VAL A 69 -6.45 -5.67 5.40
CA VAL A 69 -7.61 -6.27 4.72
C VAL A 69 -7.13 -7.39 3.82
N LEU A 70 -7.87 -8.49 3.87
CA LEU A 70 -7.70 -9.63 2.98
C LEU A 70 -8.81 -9.59 1.92
N PRO A 71 -8.53 -9.15 0.68
CA PRO A 71 -9.57 -8.94 -0.35
C PRO A 71 -10.44 -10.18 -0.62
N GLN A 72 -9.85 -11.35 -0.49
CA GLN A 72 -10.57 -12.63 -0.66
C GLN A 72 -11.67 -12.84 0.39
N ASN A 73 -11.42 -12.45 1.65
CA ASN A 73 -12.39 -12.61 2.72
C ASN A 73 -13.55 -11.61 2.58
N VAL A 74 -13.27 -10.39 2.09
CA VAL A 74 -14.29 -9.40 1.76
C VAL A 74 -15.21 -9.91 0.66
N ALA A 75 -14.65 -10.46 -0.42
CA ALA A 75 -15.41 -11.02 -1.54
C ALA A 75 -16.27 -12.23 -1.15
N SER A 76 -15.83 -13.04 -0.19
CA SER A 76 -16.59 -14.19 0.32
C SER A 76 -17.79 -13.76 1.16
N GLN A 77 -17.64 -12.74 1.99
CA GLN A 77 -18.76 -12.19 2.78
C GLN A 77 -19.85 -11.58 1.90
N SER A 78 -19.49 -10.86 0.85
CA SER A 78 -20.45 -10.27 -0.09
C SER A 78 -21.32 -11.31 -0.82
N LYS A 79 -20.84 -12.56 -0.91
CA LYS A 79 -21.55 -13.69 -1.55
C LYS A 79 -22.31 -14.58 -0.57
N GLY A 80 -22.46 -14.15 0.71
CA GLY A 80 -23.14 -14.95 1.74
C GLY A 80 -22.39 -16.21 2.19
N GLY A 81 -21.11 -16.32 1.87
CA GLY A 81 -20.26 -17.43 2.30
C GLY A 81 -19.79 -17.26 3.76
N ILE A 82 -19.46 -18.39 4.42
CA ILE A 82 -18.76 -18.40 5.71
C ILE A 82 -17.31 -17.96 5.46
N GLY A 83 -17.11 -16.67 5.23
CA GLY A 83 -15.79 -16.06 5.07
C GLY A 83 -15.16 -15.76 6.44
N GLY A 84 -13.83 -15.87 6.53
CA GLY A 84 -13.09 -15.40 7.70
C GLY A 84 -13.24 -13.87 7.90
N THR A 85 -12.74 -13.36 9.02
CA THR A 85 -12.74 -11.92 9.28
C THR A 85 -12.09 -11.15 8.12
N PRO A 86 -12.73 -10.07 7.62
CA PRO A 86 -12.21 -9.31 6.48
C PRO A 86 -10.89 -8.61 6.79
N VAL A 87 -10.61 -8.38 8.07
CA VAL A 87 -9.40 -7.73 8.56
C VAL A 87 -8.63 -8.61 9.53
N THR A 88 -7.33 -8.45 9.53
CA THR A 88 -6.42 -9.02 10.52
C THR A 88 -5.42 -7.96 10.98
N THR A 89 -4.85 -8.14 12.15
CA THR A 89 -3.83 -7.23 12.67
C THR A 89 -2.49 -7.96 12.82
N PHE A 90 -1.44 -7.33 12.32
CA PHE A 90 -0.06 -7.77 12.53
C PHE A 90 0.64 -6.78 13.46
N THR A 91 1.44 -7.28 14.38
CA THR A 91 2.14 -6.44 15.36
C THR A 91 3.61 -6.82 15.41
N GLU A 92 4.49 -5.83 15.31
CA GLU A 92 5.94 -5.97 15.43
C GLU A 92 6.53 -4.81 16.23
N THR A 93 7.72 -5.05 16.78
CA THR A 93 8.47 -4.04 17.52
C THR A 93 9.73 -3.62 16.77
N GLY A 94 10.12 -2.37 16.92
CA GLY A 94 11.31 -1.82 16.29
C GLY A 94 11.83 -0.56 16.98
N ASP A 95 13.08 -0.21 16.71
CA ASP A 95 13.63 1.07 17.14
C ASP A 95 13.18 2.22 16.23
N THR A 96 12.79 1.87 15.02
CA THR A 96 12.19 2.78 14.04
C THR A 96 10.95 2.16 13.42
N LEU A 97 10.05 3.01 12.92
CA LEU A 97 8.86 2.56 12.20
C LEU A 97 9.24 1.72 10.96
N PHE A 98 10.30 2.12 10.26
CA PHE A 98 10.79 1.40 9.08
C PHE A 98 11.26 -0.02 9.43
N GLU A 99 11.99 -0.18 10.53
CA GLU A 99 12.43 -1.48 11.02
C GLU A 99 11.25 -2.38 11.36
N ALA A 100 10.25 -1.84 12.07
CA ALA A 100 9.04 -2.57 12.42
C ALA A 100 8.25 -3.01 11.16
N ILE A 101 8.10 -2.14 10.16
CA ILE A 101 7.49 -2.47 8.86
C ILE A 101 8.26 -3.60 8.16
N ARG A 102 9.58 -3.52 8.15
CA ARG A 102 10.43 -4.53 7.51
C ARG A 102 10.32 -5.88 8.20
N LYS A 103 10.36 -5.92 9.55
CA LYS A 103 10.15 -7.14 10.33
C LYS A 103 8.77 -7.74 10.07
N MET A 104 7.74 -6.91 10.04
CA MET A 104 6.37 -7.32 9.75
C MET A 104 6.25 -7.94 8.35
N SER A 105 6.83 -7.29 7.34
CA SER A 105 6.83 -7.78 5.96
C SER A 105 7.57 -9.12 5.80
N ALA A 106 8.59 -9.38 6.61
CA ALA A 106 9.32 -10.64 6.60
C ALA A 106 8.55 -11.81 7.24
N LYS A 107 7.59 -11.53 8.12
CA LYS A 107 6.80 -12.53 8.84
C LYS A 107 5.43 -12.79 8.20
N THR A 108 5.00 -11.95 7.26
CA THR A 108 3.73 -12.12 6.56
C THR A 108 3.92 -12.93 5.28
N SER A 109 3.01 -13.86 5.02
CA SER A 109 2.98 -14.62 3.75
C SER A 109 2.52 -13.81 2.54
N ARG A 110 2.02 -12.59 2.78
CA ARG A 110 1.52 -11.67 1.76
C ARG A 110 2.36 -10.39 1.75
N ARG A 111 2.51 -9.80 0.58
CA ARG A 111 3.17 -8.50 0.47
C ARG A 111 2.25 -7.42 1.03
N LEU A 112 2.72 -6.71 2.06
CA LEU A 112 1.98 -5.58 2.62
C LEU A 112 2.01 -4.41 1.64
N PHE A 113 0.82 -3.86 1.38
CA PHE A 113 0.60 -2.75 0.45
C PHE A 113 0.07 -1.54 1.20
N PHE A 114 0.90 -0.51 1.33
CA PHE A 114 0.67 0.65 2.18
C PHE A 114 0.00 1.83 1.46
N SER A 115 -0.10 1.79 0.12
CA SER A 115 -0.66 2.92 -0.66
C SER A 115 -2.15 3.17 -0.42
N HIS A 116 -2.83 2.31 0.32
CA HIS A 116 -4.21 2.49 0.76
C HIS A 116 -4.35 2.79 2.24
N THR A 117 -3.24 3.08 2.92
CA THR A 117 -3.27 3.50 4.32
C THR A 117 -4.03 4.82 4.44
N GLN A 118 -5.10 4.82 5.23
CA GLN A 118 -6.00 5.95 5.46
C GLN A 118 -5.74 6.64 6.80
N MET A 119 -5.17 5.89 7.76
CA MET A 119 -5.09 6.36 9.14
C MET A 119 -3.77 5.94 9.81
N LEU A 120 -3.18 6.90 10.54
CA LEU A 120 -2.12 6.67 11.51
C LEU A 120 -2.66 6.92 12.91
N ILE A 121 -2.70 5.89 13.73
CA ILE A 121 -3.15 5.95 15.12
C ILE A 121 -1.93 5.93 16.03
N ILE A 122 -1.80 6.91 16.90
CA ILE A 122 -0.66 7.06 17.80
C ILE A 122 -1.15 6.93 19.25
N GLY A 123 -0.60 5.98 20.00
CA GLY A 123 -0.88 5.83 21.42
C GLY A 123 -0.43 7.04 22.22
N GLU A 124 -1.18 7.43 23.26
CA GLU A 124 -0.92 8.62 24.07
C GLU A 124 0.52 8.71 24.56
N LYS A 125 1.09 7.61 25.06
CA LYS A 125 2.46 7.59 25.57
C LYS A 125 3.48 7.88 24.48
N MET A 126 3.24 7.37 23.28
CA MET A 126 4.10 7.59 22.11
C MET A 126 3.96 9.04 21.60
N ALA A 127 2.74 9.57 21.56
CA ALA A 127 2.48 10.95 21.18
C ALA A 127 3.18 11.96 22.10
N ARG A 128 3.23 11.68 23.40
CA ARG A 128 3.94 12.54 24.39
C ARG A 128 5.47 12.54 24.20
N LYS A 129 6.04 11.51 23.60
CA LYS A 129 7.47 11.46 23.25
C LYS A 129 7.81 12.26 21.98
N GLY A 130 6.80 12.64 21.21
CA GLY A 130 6.92 13.39 19.97
C GLY A 130 6.54 12.56 18.75
N ILE A 131 5.79 13.19 17.86
CA ILE A 131 5.25 12.54 16.63
C ILE A 131 6.11 12.79 15.40
N TYR A 132 7.03 13.76 15.47
CA TYR A 132 7.84 14.17 14.32
C TYR A 132 8.58 13.02 13.61
N PRO A 133 9.26 12.10 14.32
CA PRO A 133 9.97 10.98 13.65
C PRO A 133 9.03 10.03 12.91
N LEU A 134 7.76 9.93 13.35
CA LEU A 134 6.74 9.09 12.70
C LEU A 134 6.25 9.77 11.42
N LEU A 135 5.98 11.07 11.48
CA LEU A 135 5.53 11.86 10.33
C LEU A 135 6.61 11.99 9.27
N ASP A 136 7.86 12.28 9.67
CA ASP A 136 9.01 12.37 8.76
C ASP A 136 9.19 11.09 7.93
N LEU A 137 8.99 9.93 8.54
CA LEU A 137 9.07 8.66 7.82
C LEU A 137 7.93 8.49 6.82
N ILE A 138 6.70 8.89 7.17
CA ILE A 138 5.56 8.84 6.26
C ILE A 138 5.78 9.77 5.07
N GLU A 139 6.31 10.96 5.30
CA GLU A 139 6.61 11.92 4.23
C GLU A 139 7.69 11.41 3.27
N ARG A 140 8.67 10.69 3.78
CA ARG A 140 9.77 10.13 2.96
C ARG A 140 9.43 8.83 2.26
N ASN A 141 8.38 8.12 2.71
CA ASN A 141 8.02 6.85 2.11
C ASN A 141 7.06 7.06 0.93
N PRO A 142 7.49 6.78 -0.33
CA PRO A 142 6.65 6.95 -1.50
C PRO A 142 5.48 5.96 -1.57
N ASP A 143 5.55 4.85 -0.82
CA ASP A 143 4.52 3.82 -0.80
C ASP A 143 3.34 4.20 0.12
N ILE A 144 3.48 5.22 0.97
CA ILE A 144 2.43 5.70 1.87
C ILE A 144 1.84 7.00 1.34
N ARG A 145 0.53 7.10 1.28
CA ARG A 145 -0.16 8.35 0.93
C ARG A 145 0.13 9.42 1.98
N LYS A 146 0.13 10.69 1.56
CA LYS A 146 0.39 11.83 2.45
C LYS A 146 -0.88 12.42 3.05
N ASP A 147 -2.04 12.07 2.50
CA ASP A 147 -3.36 12.53 2.90
C ASP A 147 -4.02 11.58 3.93
N ILE A 148 -3.23 11.07 4.87
CA ILE A 148 -3.72 10.17 5.93
C ILE A 148 -4.22 10.95 7.14
N SER A 149 -5.27 10.45 7.78
CA SER A 149 -5.77 10.98 9.06
C SER A 149 -4.85 10.56 10.21
N VAL A 150 -4.44 11.51 11.05
CA VAL A 150 -3.65 11.22 12.26
C VAL A 150 -4.56 11.29 13.48
N VAL A 151 -4.64 10.19 14.22
CA VAL A 151 -5.48 10.04 15.42
C VAL A 151 -4.60 9.74 16.63
N ILE A 152 -4.82 10.43 17.73
CA ILE A 152 -4.14 10.16 19.01
C ILE A 152 -5.15 9.52 19.96
N THR A 153 -4.81 8.31 20.46
CA THR A 153 -5.65 7.64 21.46
C THR A 153 -5.36 8.18 22.85
N ARG A 154 -6.41 8.28 23.67
CA ARG A 154 -6.30 8.65 25.09
C ARG A 154 -6.84 7.52 25.96
N GLY A 155 -6.05 7.07 26.91
CA GLY A 155 -6.43 6.00 27.85
C GLY A 155 -6.41 4.58 27.31
N ILE A 156 -6.30 4.40 25.98
CA ILE A 156 -6.18 3.08 25.31
C ILE A 156 -4.96 3.07 24.38
N LYS A 157 -4.48 1.88 24.04
CA LYS A 157 -3.41 1.71 23.05
C LYS A 157 -3.96 1.79 21.63
N ALA A 158 -3.16 2.28 20.70
CA ALA A 158 -3.48 2.27 19.27
C ALA A 158 -3.78 0.84 18.78
N ARG A 159 -3.01 -0.14 19.23
CA ARG A 159 -3.27 -1.56 18.96
C ARG A 159 -4.67 -1.99 19.39
N GLN A 160 -5.13 -1.59 20.57
CA GLN A 160 -6.46 -1.97 21.07
C GLN A 160 -7.56 -1.37 20.20
N LEU A 161 -7.41 -0.11 19.78
CA LEU A 161 -8.37 0.55 18.89
C LEU A 161 -8.49 -0.19 17.55
N LEU A 162 -7.38 -0.63 16.95
CA LEU A 162 -7.37 -1.38 15.69
C LEU A 162 -7.95 -2.80 15.81
N GLN A 163 -8.08 -3.32 17.02
CA GLN A 163 -8.63 -4.65 17.30
C GLN A 163 -10.10 -4.62 17.75
N LEU A 164 -10.67 -3.41 17.95
CA LEU A 164 -12.08 -3.30 18.29
C LEU A 164 -12.94 -3.79 17.11
N THR A 165 -13.83 -4.71 17.42
CA THR A 165 -14.88 -5.12 16.47
C THR A 165 -16.09 -4.22 16.72
N THR A 166 -16.61 -3.60 15.70
CA THR A 166 -17.78 -2.74 15.78
C THR A 166 -19.00 -3.45 15.20
N GLN A 167 -20.18 -3.08 15.68
CA GLN A 167 -21.44 -3.70 15.21
C GLN A 167 -21.90 -3.18 13.85
N MET A 168 -21.46 -1.99 13.46
CA MET A 168 -21.90 -1.33 12.23
C MET A 168 -20.99 -1.60 11.03
N GLU A 169 -19.66 -1.70 11.28
CA GLU A 169 -18.69 -1.87 10.23
C GLU A 169 -17.77 -3.06 10.52
N SER A 170 -17.59 -3.91 9.51
CA SER A 170 -16.66 -5.05 9.60
C SER A 170 -15.19 -4.63 9.65
N ILE A 171 -14.90 -3.38 9.30
CA ILE A 171 -13.56 -2.79 9.24
C ILE A 171 -13.52 -1.58 10.16
N PRO A 172 -12.89 -1.67 11.35
CA PRO A 172 -12.85 -0.59 12.34
C PRO A 172 -12.30 0.73 11.80
N THR A 173 -11.29 0.67 10.95
CA THR A 173 -10.70 1.87 10.33
C THR A 173 -11.70 2.68 9.53
N ASN A 174 -12.57 2.03 8.74
CA ASN A 174 -13.57 2.74 7.95
C ASN A 174 -14.56 3.47 8.84
N GLN A 175 -15.03 2.82 9.91
CA GLN A 175 -15.95 3.48 10.85
C GLN A 175 -15.32 4.70 11.51
N ILE A 176 -14.06 4.60 11.96
CA ILE A 176 -13.36 5.73 12.58
C ILE A 176 -13.16 6.85 11.56
N HIS A 177 -12.83 6.52 10.32
CA HIS A 177 -12.64 7.49 9.25
C HIS A 177 -13.94 8.26 8.96
N GLU A 178 -15.05 7.57 8.78
CA GLU A 178 -16.37 8.17 8.58
C GLU A 178 -16.80 9.03 9.77
N MET A 179 -16.56 8.57 11.00
CA MET A 179 -16.86 9.36 12.18
C MET A 179 -16.07 10.68 12.21
N ILE A 180 -14.81 10.68 11.78
CA ILE A 180 -13.99 11.90 11.70
C ILE A 180 -14.54 12.84 10.62
N GLU A 181 -14.87 12.33 9.43
CA GLU A 181 -15.41 13.13 8.33
C GLU A 181 -16.77 13.76 8.68
N VAL A 182 -17.68 12.97 9.27
CA VAL A 182 -18.98 13.47 9.72
C VAL A 182 -18.81 14.57 10.77
N ASN A 183 -17.96 14.36 11.77
CA ASN A 183 -17.71 15.37 12.78
C ASN A 183 -17.10 16.64 12.20
N GLN A 184 -16.14 16.54 11.29
CA GLN A 184 -15.56 17.72 10.62
C GLN A 184 -16.62 18.50 9.84
N SER A 185 -17.54 17.83 9.13
CA SER A 185 -18.62 18.48 8.39
C SER A 185 -19.63 19.18 9.32
N VAL A 186 -19.97 18.56 10.44
CA VAL A 186 -20.90 19.15 11.45
C VAL A 186 -20.26 20.36 12.14
N TYR A 187 -18.99 20.31 12.50
CA TYR A 187 -18.29 21.45 13.09
C TYR A 187 -18.09 22.59 12.09
N ALA A 188 -17.81 22.29 10.82
CA ALA A 188 -17.68 23.31 9.78
C ALA A 188 -18.98 24.09 9.57
N MET A 189 -20.16 23.45 9.73
CA MET A 189 -21.47 24.13 9.63
C MET A 189 -21.75 25.09 10.80
N ASN A 190 -21.10 24.91 11.94
CA ASN A 190 -21.33 25.74 13.13
C ASN A 190 -20.45 27.02 13.19
N TYR A 191 -19.59 27.24 12.20
CA TYR A 191 -18.70 28.42 12.11
C TYR A 191 -18.96 29.33 10.90
N VAL A 192 -20.16 29.22 10.28
CA VAL A 192 -20.60 30.10 9.19
C VAL A 192 -21.58 31.17 9.71
#